data_757e0a3da49b41d8573eb900ce9c4cd7
#
_entry.id   757e0a3da49b41d8573eb900ce9c4cd7
#
_cell.length_a   1.000
_cell.length_b   1.000
_cell.length_c   1.000
_cell.angle_alpha   90.00
_cell.angle_beta   90.00
_cell.angle_gamma   90.00
#
_symmetry.space_group_name_H-M   'P 1'
#
loop_
_entity.id
_entity.type
_entity.pdbx_description
1 polymer ?
#
loop_
_entity_poly.entity_id
_entity_poly.type
_entity_poly.pdbx_seq_one_letter_code
_entity_poly.pdbx_strand_id
1 'polypeptide(L)'
;DDGIDSLYPPQADAVDCGVTRGENLVAAIPTASGKTLVATLAMAAAVEEGGKALYIVPLRALASEKHEEFAAFEQYGLDVGVTTGNYESEGGWLAGKDIIVATSEKVDSLVRNDAGWLDDLSCVVADEVHLVDDGERGPTLEVTLAKLRSLNPDLQTVALSATIGNAGELADWLDAELVDSDWRPIELKKGVHYGEALHLEDGSQKRLPVDRTEEQTAAVVRDTLEDGGSTLVFVNSRRNAEAAARRLAATTGDGLDEEERRELAEIAAEIRDVSDTDTSDDLADAVEEGAAFHHAGLSRDHRSLVEQAFRDRLVKTVCATPTLAAGVNTPSRRVVVRDWRRYDGTAGGMQPLSVLEVHQMMGRAGRPGRDPYGEAVLVASGHDELDELFERYVWADPEPVRSKLAAEPALRTHILATVASGFARSREGLLDFLEGTLYAEQTADRDRLELVVDDVIDYLDINGFLERNGEDLSATNLGHTVSRLYLDPMSAAEIIDGLEDGDPSPLGLYHLVSRTPDMYELYLRSGEDEEYTMLAYERESDLLGTAPSEFEDGFEDWLSALKTARLLEDW
;
A
#
# COMPACT_ATOMS: atom_id res chain seq x y z
N ASP A 1 -5.21 -8.71 29.27
CA ASP A 1 -4.12 -8.74 30.31
C ASP A 1 -2.71 -8.54 29.73
N ASP A 2 -2.60 -7.71 28.65
CA ASP A 2 -1.31 -7.44 27.99
C ASP A 2 -0.41 -6.46 28.79
N GLY A 3 -0.69 -6.27 30.09
CA GLY A 3 0.07 -5.37 30.97
C GLY A 3 -0.19 -3.89 30.70
N ILE A 4 -1.31 -3.56 30.02
CA ILE A 4 -1.72 -2.18 29.79
C ILE A 4 -2.44 -1.66 31.04
N ASP A 5 -1.75 -0.83 31.82
CA ASP A 5 -2.32 -0.23 33.04
C ASP A 5 -3.19 1.02 32.76
N SER A 6 -2.96 1.69 31.64
CA SER A 6 -3.71 2.89 31.24
C SER A 6 -3.72 3.08 29.73
N LEU A 7 -4.84 3.59 29.22
CA LEU A 7 -4.95 3.98 27.80
C LEU A 7 -4.17 5.27 27.52
N TYR A 8 -3.63 5.36 26.32
CA TYR A 8 -3.14 6.63 25.80
C TYR A 8 -4.31 7.60 25.54
N PRO A 9 -4.09 8.93 25.55
CA PRO A 9 -5.18 9.88 25.37
C PRO A 9 -6.07 9.59 24.15
N PRO A 10 -5.55 9.36 22.91
CA PRO A 10 -6.41 9.08 21.78
C PRO A 10 -7.18 7.75 21.88
N GLN A 11 -6.65 6.78 22.63
CA GLN A 11 -7.34 5.52 22.89
C GLN A 11 -8.49 5.71 23.87
N ALA A 12 -8.29 6.55 24.91
CA ALA A 12 -9.35 6.92 25.85
C ALA A 12 -10.45 7.69 25.12
N ASP A 13 -10.10 8.66 24.28
CA ASP A 13 -11.04 9.41 23.45
C ASP A 13 -11.89 8.48 22.56
N ALA A 14 -11.27 7.46 21.94
CA ALA A 14 -11.97 6.47 21.13
C ALA A 14 -13.00 5.66 21.96
N VAL A 15 -12.65 5.30 23.20
CA VAL A 15 -13.60 4.62 24.11
C VAL A 15 -14.74 5.56 24.52
N ASP A 16 -14.45 6.82 24.80
CA ASP A 16 -15.44 7.83 25.13
C ASP A 16 -16.40 8.09 23.95
N CYS A 17 -15.90 8.09 22.71
CA CYS A 17 -16.69 8.14 21.47
C CYS A 17 -17.55 6.90 21.22
N GLY A 18 -17.37 5.83 22.00
CA GLY A 18 -18.28 4.67 21.94
C GLY A 18 -17.80 3.51 21.10
N VAL A 19 -16.50 3.43 20.77
CA VAL A 19 -15.92 2.36 19.96
C VAL A 19 -16.22 0.95 20.52
N THR A 20 -16.37 0.81 21.82
CA THR A 20 -16.77 -0.45 22.50
C THR A 20 -18.29 -0.62 22.68
N ARG A 21 -19.09 0.29 22.14
CA ARG A 21 -20.56 0.28 22.20
C ARG A 21 -21.21 0.19 20.81
N GLY A 22 -20.42 -0.16 19.80
CA GLY A 22 -20.89 -0.31 18.43
C GLY A 22 -20.94 0.99 17.61
N GLU A 23 -20.47 2.13 18.14
CA GLU A 23 -20.42 3.37 17.37
C GLU A 23 -19.33 3.31 16.31
N ASN A 24 -19.59 3.88 15.14
CA ASN A 24 -18.60 4.03 14.10
C ASN A 24 -17.51 5.03 14.52
N LEU A 25 -16.27 4.79 14.12
CA LEU A 25 -15.15 5.64 14.51
C LEU A 25 -14.16 5.84 13.36
N VAL A 26 -13.73 7.08 13.16
CA VAL A 26 -12.51 7.40 12.42
C VAL A 26 -11.45 7.84 13.43
N ALA A 27 -10.33 7.14 13.47
CA ALA A 27 -9.18 7.47 14.30
C ALA A 27 -8.00 7.91 13.42
N ALA A 28 -7.85 9.22 13.24
CA ALA A 28 -6.73 9.86 12.54
C ALA A 28 -5.66 10.23 13.56
N ILE A 29 -4.77 9.29 13.85
CA ILE A 29 -3.74 9.44 14.89
C ILE A 29 -2.37 8.98 14.36
N PRO A 30 -1.26 9.54 14.87
CA PRO A 30 0.07 9.23 14.38
C PRO A 30 0.41 7.74 14.48
N THR A 31 1.38 7.31 13.67
CA THR A 31 1.97 5.98 13.80
C THR A 31 2.60 5.82 15.20
N ALA A 32 2.56 4.61 15.74
CA ALA A 32 3.02 4.25 17.10
C ALA A 32 2.19 4.83 18.27
N SER A 33 1.02 5.43 18.01
CA SER A 33 0.08 5.90 19.05
C SER A 33 -0.92 4.83 19.50
N GLY A 34 -0.75 3.59 19.05
CA GLY A 34 -1.54 2.45 19.49
C GLY A 34 -2.91 2.30 18.81
N LYS A 35 -3.01 2.62 17.51
CA LYS A 35 -4.22 2.42 16.67
C LYS A 35 -4.76 1.00 16.76
N THR A 36 -3.89 0.00 16.72
CA THR A 36 -4.28 -1.41 16.79
C THR A 36 -5.08 -1.73 18.06
N LEU A 37 -4.78 -1.10 19.20
CA LEU A 37 -5.54 -1.32 20.43
C LEU A 37 -7.00 -0.81 20.31
N VAL A 38 -7.20 0.33 19.64
CA VAL A 38 -8.55 0.85 19.37
C VAL A 38 -9.37 -0.15 18.56
N ALA A 39 -8.77 -0.69 17.50
CA ALA A 39 -9.40 -1.75 16.70
C ALA A 39 -9.67 -3.03 17.51
N THR A 40 -8.70 -3.46 18.31
CA THR A 40 -8.84 -4.62 19.19
C THR A 40 -10.01 -4.49 20.14
N LEU A 41 -10.19 -3.31 20.74
CA LEU A 41 -11.31 -3.03 21.65
C LEU A 41 -12.66 -3.12 20.93
N ALA A 42 -12.77 -2.57 19.71
CA ALA A 42 -13.98 -2.67 18.89
C ALA A 42 -14.31 -4.13 18.54
N MET A 43 -13.32 -4.84 17.99
CA MET A 43 -13.49 -6.24 17.58
C MET A 43 -13.85 -7.15 18.76
N ALA A 44 -13.16 -6.97 19.91
CA ALA A 44 -13.44 -7.75 21.09
C ALA A 44 -14.86 -7.51 21.61
N ALA A 45 -15.34 -6.27 21.63
CA ALA A 45 -16.70 -5.94 22.02
C ALA A 45 -17.74 -6.59 21.07
N ALA A 46 -17.53 -6.52 19.77
CA ALA A 46 -18.41 -7.12 18.77
C ALA A 46 -18.48 -8.66 18.90
N VAL A 47 -17.34 -9.30 19.12
CA VAL A 47 -17.28 -10.78 19.29
C VAL A 47 -17.88 -11.22 20.64
N GLU A 48 -17.71 -10.44 21.72
CA GLU A 48 -18.33 -10.72 23.02
C GLU A 48 -19.87 -10.70 22.92
N GLU A 49 -20.44 -9.89 22.05
CA GLU A 49 -21.87 -9.84 21.74
C GLU A 49 -22.33 -10.96 20.80
N GLY A 50 -21.42 -11.82 20.35
CA GLY A 50 -21.67 -12.98 19.49
C GLY A 50 -21.63 -12.72 17.99
N GLY A 51 -21.13 -11.56 17.57
CA GLY A 51 -20.88 -11.22 16.17
C GLY A 51 -19.50 -11.65 15.68
N LYS A 52 -19.18 -11.30 14.43
CA LYS A 52 -17.86 -11.52 13.81
C LYS A 52 -17.19 -10.19 13.53
N ALA A 53 -15.85 -10.18 13.60
CA ALA A 53 -15.05 -9.02 13.27
C ALA A 53 -14.16 -9.28 12.05
N LEU A 54 -14.10 -8.29 11.15
CA LEU A 54 -13.24 -8.29 9.97
C LEU A 54 -12.21 -7.18 10.09
N TYR A 55 -10.92 -7.52 9.96
CA TYR A 55 -9.82 -6.56 9.94
C TYR A 55 -9.24 -6.48 8.52
N ILE A 56 -9.45 -5.36 7.85
CA ILE A 56 -8.98 -5.11 6.48
C ILE A 56 -7.64 -4.41 6.54
N VAL A 57 -6.66 -4.95 5.82
CA VAL A 57 -5.31 -4.40 5.68
C VAL A 57 -4.95 -4.18 4.22
N PRO A 58 -4.08 -3.20 3.91
CA PRO A 58 -3.73 -2.91 2.53
C PRO A 58 -2.75 -3.90 1.90
N LEU A 59 -2.00 -4.67 2.71
CA LEU A 59 -0.90 -5.52 2.24
C LEU A 59 -0.97 -6.93 2.83
N ARG A 60 -0.63 -7.93 2.01
CA ARG A 60 -0.55 -9.35 2.46
C ARG A 60 0.42 -9.55 3.63
N ALA A 61 1.53 -8.81 3.65
CA ALA A 61 2.50 -8.88 4.74
C ALA A 61 1.88 -8.44 6.07
N LEU A 62 1.13 -7.32 6.05
CA LEU A 62 0.38 -6.83 7.20
C LEU A 62 -0.69 -7.83 7.68
N ALA A 63 -1.36 -8.50 6.74
CA ALA A 63 -2.35 -9.50 7.11
C ALA A 63 -1.74 -10.64 7.92
N SER A 64 -0.54 -11.09 7.54
CA SER A 64 0.19 -12.12 8.30
C SER A 64 0.62 -11.61 9.68
N GLU A 65 1.16 -10.39 9.77
CA GLU A 65 1.56 -9.76 11.03
C GLU A 65 0.36 -9.60 11.98
N LYS A 66 -0.76 -9.07 11.47
CA LYS A 66 -1.98 -8.90 12.27
C LYS A 66 -2.61 -10.23 12.69
N HIS A 67 -2.53 -11.24 11.83
CA HIS A 67 -2.96 -12.57 12.22
C HIS A 67 -2.12 -13.13 13.37
N GLU A 68 -0.79 -12.99 13.31
CA GLU A 68 0.11 -13.41 14.41
C GLU A 68 -0.18 -12.62 15.69
N GLU A 69 -0.43 -11.32 15.60
CA GLU A 69 -0.80 -10.46 16.73
C GLU A 69 -2.13 -10.91 17.35
N PHE A 70 -3.14 -11.15 16.53
CA PHE A 70 -4.47 -11.55 17.02
C PHE A 70 -4.57 -13.03 17.39
N ALA A 71 -3.68 -13.90 16.93
CA ALA A 71 -3.61 -15.29 17.36
C ALA A 71 -3.41 -15.42 18.88
N ALA A 72 -2.89 -14.38 19.54
CA ALA A 72 -2.84 -14.33 21.01
C ALA A 72 -4.24 -14.43 21.66
N PHE A 73 -5.31 -14.09 20.95
CA PHE A 73 -6.69 -14.23 21.47
C PHE A 73 -7.21 -15.66 21.46
N GLU A 74 -6.55 -16.60 20.75
CA GLU A 74 -6.93 -18.03 20.77
C GLU A 74 -6.81 -18.61 22.19
N GLN A 75 -5.92 -18.09 23.02
CA GLN A 75 -5.84 -18.47 24.43
C GLN A 75 -7.11 -18.15 25.25
N TYR A 76 -7.94 -17.23 24.76
CA TYR A 76 -9.22 -16.85 25.36
C TYR A 76 -10.41 -17.55 24.69
N GLY A 77 -10.16 -18.45 23.74
CA GLY A 77 -11.16 -19.25 23.06
C GLY A 77 -11.76 -18.60 21.81
N LEU A 78 -11.12 -17.57 21.26
CA LEU A 78 -11.52 -16.95 20.00
C LEU A 78 -10.79 -17.62 18.83
N ASP A 79 -11.49 -17.86 17.74
CA ASP A 79 -10.92 -18.40 16.51
C ASP A 79 -10.51 -17.27 15.55
N VAL A 80 -9.21 -17.20 15.23
CA VAL A 80 -8.66 -16.20 14.31
C VAL A 80 -8.37 -16.83 12.95
N GLY A 81 -8.67 -16.12 11.87
CA GLY A 81 -8.39 -16.56 10.51
C GLY A 81 -7.75 -15.45 9.66
N VAL A 82 -6.89 -15.85 8.70
CA VAL A 82 -6.31 -14.92 7.73
C VAL A 82 -6.57 -15.39 6.30
N THR A 83 -6.92 -14.46 5.42
CA THR A 83 -7.11 -14.75 4.00
C THR A 83 -6.53 -13.65 3.13
N THR A 84 -5.54 -13.99 2.32
CA THR A 84 -4.78 -13.06 1.47
C THR A 84 -4.48 -13.73 0.15
N GLY A 85 -5.25 -14.30 -0.54
CA GLY A 85 -4.87 -15.01 -1.76
C GLY A 85 -5.81 -14.76 -2.92
N ASN A 86 -5.37 -15.20 -4.10
CA ASN A 86 -6.14 -15.09 -5.32
C ASN A 86 -7.39 -15.96 -5.30
N TYR A 87 -8.40 -15.43 -5.82
CA TYR A 87 -9.64 -15.78 -6.51
C TYR A 87 -10.42 -17.07 -6.15
N GLU A 88 -9.83 -18.18 -5.75
CA GLU A 88 -10.53 -19.48 -5.75
C GLU A 88 -10.65 -20.19 -4.40
N SER A 89 -10.25 -19.62 -3.29
CA SER A 89 -10.54 -20.27 -2.01
C SER A 89 -11.97 -19.95 -1.58
N GLU A 90 -12.81 -20.97 -1.61
CA GLU A 90 -14.12 -20.93 -0.97
C GLU A 90 -13.95 -20.45 0.48
N GLY A 91 -14.48 -19.24 0.78
CA GLY A 91 -14.41 -18.65 2.11
C GLY A 91 -15.19 -19.41 3.19
N GLY A 92 -15.66 -20.62 2.91
CA GLY A 92 -16.50 -21.40 3.80
C GLY A 92 -15.87 -21.75 5.15
N TRP A 93 -14.55 -21.96 5.21
CA TRP A 93 -13.85 -22.21 6.47
C TRP A 93 -13.78 -20.96 7.37
N LEU A 94 -13.89 -19.77 6.79
CA LEU A 94 -13.92 -18.50 7.53
C LEU A 94 -15.22 -18.33 8.31
N ALA A 95 -16.29 -19.03 7.93
CA ALA A 95 -17.54 -19.02 8.67
C ALA A 95 -17.41 -19.48 10.14
N GLY A 96 -16.41 -20.32 10.43
CA GLY A 96 -16.09 -20.77 11.79
C GLY A 96 -15.17 -19.85 12.57
N LYS A 97 -14.75 -18.69 12.02
CA LYS A 97 -13.82 -17.76 12.67
C LYS A 97 -14.57 -16.59 13.32
N ASP A 98 -14.05 -16.12 14.45
CA ASP A 98 -14.58 -14.96 15.18
C ASP A 98 -13.95 -13.67 14.67
N ILE A 99 -12.62 -13.69 14.44
CA ILE A 99 -11.85 -12.58 13.90
C ILE A 99 -11.20 -13.01 12.59
N ILE A 100 -11.41 -12.23 11.53
CA ILE A 100 -10.89 -12.51 10.20
C ILE A 100 -10.01 -11.36 9.76
N VAL A 101 -8.77 -11.64 9.36
CA VAL A 101 -7.85 -10.65 8.77
C VAL A 101 -7.77 -10.89 7.26
N ALA A 102 -7.98 -9.84 6.47
CA ALA A 102 -7.98 -9.95 5.01
C ALA A 102 -7.48 -8.68 4.32
N THR A 103 -7.06 -8.79 3.07
CA THR A 103 -6.85 -7.61 2.22
C THR A 103 -8.16 -7.14 1.59
N SER A 104 -8.23 -5.85 1.21
CA SER A 104 -9.43 -5.26 0.59
C SER A 104 -9.84 -6.01 -0.69
N GLU A 105 -8.89 -6.40 -1.53
CA GLU A 105 -9.13 -7.15 -2.76
C GLU A 105 -9.73 -8.54 -2.45
N LYS A 106 -9.26 -9.18 -1.39
CA LYS A 106 -9.81 -10.48 -0.98
C LYS A 106 -11.23 -10.35 -0.45
N VAL A 107 -11.50 -9.32 0.33
CA VAL A 107 -12.87 -9.05 0.84
C VAL A 107 -13.81 -8.74 -0.32
N ASP A 108 -13.41 -7.89 -1.27
CA ASP A 108 -14.22 -7.62 -2.46
C ASP A 108 -14.50 -8.90 -3.27
N SER A 109 -13.49 -9.78 -3.39
CA SER A 109 -13.67 -11.10 -4.02
C SER A 109 -14.70 -11.97 -3.27
N LEU A 110 -14.65 -11.99 -1.94
CA LEU A 110 -15.60 -12.75 -1.12
C LEU A 110 -17.02 -12.18 -1.25
N VAL A 111 -17.16 -10.86 -1.29
CA VAL A 111 -18.44 -10.19 -1.54
C VAL A 111 -18.99 -10.53 -2.92
N ARG A 112 -18.17 -10.50 -3.98
CA ARG A 112 -18.58 -10.87 -5.36
C ARG A 112 -19.00 -12.35 -5.48
N ASN A 113 -18.50 -13.21 -4.60
CA ASN A 113 -18.81 -14.64 -4.57
C ASN A 113 -19.86 -15.02 -3.52
N ASP A 114 -20.57 -14.04 -2.96
CA ASP A 114 -21.69 -14.24 -2.01
C ASP A 114 -21.30 -15.14 -0.82
N ALA A 115 -20.19 -14.82 -0.16
CA ALA A 115 -19.72 -15.56 1.01
C ALA A 115 -20.66 -15.32 2.20
N GLY A 116 -21.55 -16.26 2.49
CA GLY A 116 -22.67 -16.12 3.44
C GLY A 116 -22.30 -15.73 4.88
N TRP A 117 -21.04 -15.88 5.30
CA TRP A 117 -20.60 -15.43 6.63
C TRP A 117 -20.44 -13.90 6.75
N LEU A 118 -20.43 -13.18 5.63
CA LEU A 118 -20.38 -11.71 5.61
C LEU A 118 -21.63 -11.09 6.25
N ASP A 119 -22.75 -11.78 6.21
CA ASP A 119 -24.01 -11.35 6.85
C ASP A 119 -23.92 -11.40 8.40
N ASP A 120 -22.97 -12.16 8.94
CA ASP A 120 -22.75 -12.30 10.40
C ASP A 120 -21.76 -11.24 10.94
N LEU A 121 -21.23 -10.35 10.07
CA LEU A 121 -20.29 -9.32 10.49
C LEU A 121 -20.97 -8.27 11.37
N SER A 122 -20.40 -7.99 12.52
CA SER A 122 -20.84 -6.93 13.43
C SER A 122 -19.86 -5.77 13.52
N CYS A 123 -18.57 -6.02 13.18
CA CYS A 123 -17.54 -5.00 13.17
C CYS A 123 -16.61 -5.18 11.96
N VAL A 124 -16.32 -4.09 11.26
CA VAL A 124 -15.24 -4.00 10.27
C VAL A 124 -14.25 -2.95 10.70
N VAL A 125 -12.98 -3.32 10.69
CA VAL A 125 -11.86 -2.41 10.87
C VAL A 125 -11.19 -2.21 9.52
N ALA A 126 -11.07 -0.97 9.06
CA ALA A 126 -10.26 -0.58 7.89
C ALA A 126 -8.95 0.04 8.37
N ASP A 127 -7.87 -0.73 8.33
CA ASP A 127 -6.55 -0.21 8.69
C ASP A 127 -5.95 0.58 7.53
N GLU A 128 -5.23 1.66 7.87
CA GLU A 128 -4.63 2.59 6.92
C GLU A 128 -5.65 3.11 5.87
N VAL A 129 -6.86 3.50 6.33
CA VAL A 129 -7.97 3.93 5.45
C VAL A 129 -7.61 5.10 4.53
N HIS A 130 -6.59 5.90 4.87
CA HIS A 130 -6.08 6.96 3.99
C HIS A 130 -5.57 6.44 2.63
N LEU A 131 -5.36 5.13 2.49
CA LEU A 131 -5.04 4.50 1.20
C LEU A 131 -6.21 4.49 0.21
N VAL A 132 -7.37 5.03 0.53
CA VAL A 132 -8.39 5.38 -0.48
C VAL A 132 -7.85 6.39 -1.50
N ASP A 133 -6.76 7.12 -1.18
CA ASP A 133 -6.01 8.00 -2.10
C ASP A 133 -4.96 7.25 -2.96
N ASP A 134 -4.79 5.96 -2.78
CA ASP A 134 -3.94 5.13 -3.65
C ASP A 134 -4.67 4.82 -4.96
N GLY A 135 -4.02 5.12 -6.10
CA GLY A 135 -4.63 4.96 -7.43
C GLY A 135 -5.01 3.52 -7.79
N GLU A 136 -4.31 2.54 -7.24
CA GLU A 136 -4.53 1.12 -7.55
C GLU A 136 -5.48 0.45 -6.55
N ARG A 137 -5.32 0.70 -5.24
CA ARG A 137 -6.03 0.00 -4.15
C ARG A 137 -7.18 0.79 -3.57
N GLY A 138 -7.09 2.12 -3.64
CA GLY A 138 -8.07 3.01 -3.04
C GLY A 138 -9.50 2.74 -3.50
N PRO A 139 -9.77 2.65 -4.82
CA PRO A 139 -11.11 2.36 -5.32
C PRO A 139 -11.69 1.04 -4.79
N THR A 140 -10.85 -0.01 -4.70
CA THR A 140 -11.29 -1.31 -4.17
C THR A 140 -11.62 -1.23 -2.67
N LEU A 141 -10.80 -0.55 -1.87
CA LEU A 141 -11.07 -0.37 -0.45
C LEU A 141 -12.37 0.41 -0.22
N GLU A 142 -12.54 1.52 -0.93
CA GLU A 142 -13.71 2.40 -0.85
C GLU A 142 -15.00 1.65 -1.20
N VAL A 143 -15.03 0.98 -2.36
CA VAL A 143 -16.20 0.23 -2.81
C VAL A 143 -16.48 -0.99 -1.92
N THR A 144 -15.44 -1.65 -1.41
CA THR A 144 -15.60 -2.77 -0.46
C THR A 144 -16.29 -2.33 0.82
N LEU A 145 -15.88 -1.20 1.40
CA LEU A 145 -16.55 -0.65 2.59
C LEU A 145 -18.00 -0.26 2.30
N ALA A 146 -18.28 0.38 1.17
CA ALA A 146 -19.64 0.71 0.77
C ALA A 146 -20.52 -0.56 0.62
N LYS A 147 -19.99 -1.63 0.01
CA LYS A 147 -20.70 -2.91 -0.12
C LYS A 147 -20.99 -3.55 1.25
N LEU A 148 -20.01 -3.64 2.14
CA LEU A 148 -20.17 -4.23 3.47
C LEU A 148 -21.23 -3.48 4.29
N ARG A 149 -21.21 -2.15 4.26
CA ARG A 149 -22.21 -1.30 4.92
C ARG A 149 -23.60 -1.42 4.28
N SER A 150 -23.68 -1.67 2.97
CA SER A 150 -24.94 -1.94 2.26
C SER A 150 -25.51 -3.32 2.62
N LEU A 151 -24.66 -4.34 2.79
CA LEU A 151 -25.07 -5.68 3.21
C LEU A 151 -25.60 -5.68 4.65
N ASN A 152 -24.94 -4.95 5.54
CA ASN A 152 -25.31 -4.86 6.94
C ASN A 152 -25.33 -3.38 7.40
N PRO A 153 -26.52 -2.75 7.44
CA PRO A 153 -26.65 -1.35 7.86
C PRO A 153 -26.27 -1.10 9.33
N ASP A 154 -26.28 -2.13 10.18
CA ASP A 154 -25.90 -2.04 11.59
C ASP A 154 -24.42 -2.37 11.83
N LEU A 155 -23.63 -2.55 10.75
CA LEU A 155 -22.20 -2.88 10.81
C LEU A 155 -21.40 -1.73 11.42
N GLN A 156 -20.80 -1.95 12.58
CA GLN A 156 -19.82 -1.03 13.13
C GLN A 156 -18.61 -0.90 12.18
N THR A 157 -18.28 0.31 11.78
CA THR A 157 -17.11 0.62 10.93
C THR A 157 -16.08 1.42 11.72
N VAL A 158 -14.88 0.86 11.89
CA VAL A 158 -13.75 1.52 12.55
C VAL A 158 -12.65 1.75 11.52
N ALA A 159 -12.38 2.99 11.18
CA ALA A 159 -11.37 3.38 10.21
C ALA A 159 -10.15 3.96 10.91
N LEU A 160 -9.01 3.32 10.74
CA LEU A 160 -7.72 3.76 11.30
C LEU A 160 -6.92 4.47 10.22
N SER A 161 -6.44 5.66 10.51
CA SER A 161 -5.66 6.48 9.59
C SER A 161 -4.38 6.99 10.25
N ALA A 162 -3.37 7.29 9.43
CA ALA A 162 -2.36 8.27 9.82
C ALA A 162 -3.00 9.65 9.95
N THR A 163 -2.29 10.63 10.49
CA THR A 163 -2.73 12.03 10.50
C THR A 163 -2.89 12.55 9.07
N ILE A 164 -4.07 13.06 8.73
CA ILE A 164 -4.46 13.55 7.39
C ILE A 164 -5.16 14.89 7.51
N GLY A 165 -5.15 15.69 6.42
CA GLY A 165 -5.68 17.05 6.44
C GLY A 165 -7.21 17.18 6.44
N ASN A 166 -7.94 16.09 6.12
CA ASN A 166 -9.39 16.10 5.99
C ASN A 166 -10.07 14.90 6.69
N ALA A 167 -9.62 14.56 7.90
CA ALA A 167 -10.17 13.43 8.67
C ALA A 167 -11.69 13.57 8.91
N GLY A 168 -12.21 14.81 8.99
CA GLY A 168 -13.64 15.09 9.09
C GLY A 168 -14.44 14.56 7.90
N GLU A 169 -13.95 14.70 6.66
CA GLU A 169 -14.63 14.16 5.47
C GLU A 169 -14.73 12.62 5.51
N LEU A 170 -13.71 11.95 6.05
CA LEU A 170 -13.77 10.49 6.24
C LEU A 170 -14.79 10.10 7.32
N ALA A 171 -14.91 10.91 8.38
CA ALA A 171 -15.90 10.69 9.42
C ALA A 171 -17.32 10.91 8.89
N ASP A 172 -17.54 11.99 8.12
CA ASP A 172 -18.83 12.27 7.46
C ASP A 172 -19.20 11.13 6.49
N TRP A 173 -18.26 10.67 5.64
CA TRP A 173 -18.46 9.54 4.73
C TRP A 173 -18.90 8.27 5.46
N LEU A 174 -18.26 7.95 6.59
CA LEU A 174 -18.51 6.70 7.32
C LEU A 174 -19.61 6.84 8.39
N ASP A 175 -20.25 8.01 8.51
CA ASP A 175 -21.20 8.33 9.58
C ASP A 175 -20.61 7.95 10.95
N ALA A 176 -19.42 8.49 11.24
CA ALA A 176 -18.57 8.07 12.34
C ALA A 176 -18.18 9.23 13.26
N GLU A 177 -18.00 8.90 14.54
CA GLU A 177 -17.31 9.80 15.47
C GLU A 177 -15.84 9.96 15.06
N LEU A 178 -15.24 11.11 15.34
CA LEU A 178 -13.87 11.44 14.97
C LEU A 178 -12.96 11.56 16.19
N VAL A 179 -11.85 10.82 16.16
CA VAL A 179 -10.68 11.07 17.00
C VAL A 179 -9.55 11.54 16.10
N ASP A 180 -9.28 12.84 16.11
CA ASP A 180 -8.18 13.47 15.38
C ASP A 180 -7.17 14.04 16.39
N SER A 181 -5.93 13.54 16.37
CA SER A 181 -4.95 13.89 17.38
C SER A 181 -3.52 13.75 16.85
N ASP A 182 -2.70 14.75 17.18
CA ASP A 182 -1.25 14.72 16.92
C ASP A 182 -0.45 14.09 18.06
N TRP A 183 -1.14 13.58 19.10
CA TRP A 183 -0.48 13.04 20.27
C TRP A 183 0.40 11.82 19.92
N ARG A 184 1.58 11.79 20.49
CA ARG A 184 2.54 10.68 20.38
C ARG A 184 3.07 10.27 21.74
N PRO A 185 3.32 8.96 21.96
CA PRO A 185 3.90 8.48 23.22
C PRO A 185 5.36 8.90 23.41
N ILE A 186 5.99 9.39 22.34
CA ILE A 186 7.39 9.85 22.33
C ILE A 186 7.50 11.07 21.41
N GLU A 187 8.28 12.07 21.85
CA GLU A 187 8.57 13.26 21.05
C GLU A 187 9.26 12.88 19.73
N LEU A 188 8.84 13.47 18.62
CA LEU A 188 9.49 13.34 17.31
C LEU A 188 10.12 14.67 16.94
N LYS A 189 11.44 14.70 16.79
CA LYS A 189 12.21 15.82 16.26
C LYS A 189 12.44 15.62 14.77
N LYS A 190 12.12 16.63 13.98
CA LYS A 190 12.30 16.61 12.53
C LYS A 190 13.43 17.55 12.14
N GLY A 191 14.16 17.19 11.08
CA GLY A 191 15.23 18.05 10.59
C GLY A 191 15.76 17.63 9.23
N VAL A 192 16.69 18.44 8.71
CA VAL A 192 17.36 18.21 7.44
C VAL A 192 18.87 18.24 7.65
N HIS A 193 19.56 17.19 7.23
CA HIS A 193 21.01 17.15 7.21
C HIS A 193 21.54 17.75 5.91
N TYR A 194 22.39 18.77 6.05
CA TYR A 194 23.08 19.40 4.92
C TYR A 194 24.52 19.77 5.31
N GLY A 195 25.46 19.37 4.48
CA GLY A 195 26.88 19.60 4.74
C GLY A 195 27.37 18.90 6.01
N GLU A 196 27.84 19.66 7.00
CA GLU A 196 28.31 19.14 8.30
C GLU A 196 27.32 19.41 9.44
N ALA A 197 26.06 19.73 9.15
CA ALA A 197 25.09 20.09 10.17
C ALA A 197 23.71 19.45 9.94
N LEU A 198 23.10 19.00 11.01
CA LEU A 198 21.68 18.68 11.10
C LEU A 198 20.95 19.94 11.57
N HIS A 199 20.09 20.46 10.73
CA HIS A 199 19.21 21.59 10.99
C HIS A 199 17.88 21.05 11.51
N LEU A 200 17.43 21.47 12.69
CA LEU A 200 16.20 20.99 13.30
C LEU A 200 15.05 21.98 13.08
N GLU A 201 13.82 21.50 13.21
CA GLU A 201 12.57 22.26 13.00
C GLU A 201 12.41 23.47 13.92
N ASP A 202 13.04 23.45 15.11
CA ASP A 202 13.07 24.55 16.08
C ASP A 202 14.12 25.63 15.75
N GLY A 203 14.84 25.48 14.63
CA GLY A 203 15.92 26.37 14.20
C GLY A 203 17.29 26.06 14.85
N SER A 204 17.37 25.09 15.75
CA SER A 204 18.64 24.65 16.30
C SER A 204 19.45 23.82 15.30
N GLN A 205 20.76 23.74 15.54
CA GLN A 205 21.65 22.99 14.68
C GLN A 205 22.56 22.08 15.53
N LYS A 206 22.68 20.83 15.08
CA LYS A 206 23.66 19.86 15.61
C LYS A 206 24.76 19.65 14.59
N ARG A 207 26.02 19.84 15.00
CA ARG A 207 27.14 19.55 14.10
C ARG A 207 27.28 18.03 13.93
N LEU A 208 27.24 17.57 12.68
CA LEU A 208 27.49 16.19 12.26
C LEU A 208 28.56 16.22 11.16
N PRO A 209 29.84 16.09 11.51
CA PRO A 209 30.91 16.16 10.53
C PRO A 209 30.87 14.95 9.59
N VAL A 210 31.02 15.22 8.31
CA VAL A 210 31.09 14.21 7.24
C VAL A 210 32.55 14.08 6.81
N ASP A 211 33.10 12.89 6.88
CA ASP A 211 34.46 12.63 6.42
C ASP A 211 34.53 12.72 4.88
N ARG A 212 35.72 13.06 4.35
CA ARG A 212 35.89 13.34 2.90
C ARG A 212 35.50 12.20 1.96
N THR A 213 35.47 10.97 2.47
CA THR A 213 35.14 9.74 1.73
C THR A 213 33.81 9.15 2.16
N GLU A 214 33.12 9.80 3.07
CA GLU A 214 31.88 9.34 3.68
C GLU A 214 30.67 10.02 3.02
N GLU A 215 29.58 9.28 2.87
CA GLU A 215 28.28 9.87 2.50
C GLU A 215 27.62 10.54 3.72
N GLN A 216 26.79 11.57 3.49
CA GLN A 216 26.06 12.26 4.55
C GLN A 216 25.23 11.30 5.42
N THR A 217 24.63 10.29 4.80
CA THR A 217 23.83 9.26 5.51
C THR A 217 24.68 8.49 6.51
N ALA A 218 25.93 8.16 6.21
CA ALA A 218 26.83 7.44 7.12
C ALA A 218 27.18 8.27 8.35
N ALA A 219 27.36 9.59 8.20
CA ALA A 219 27.59 10.49 9.34
C ALA A 219 26.38 10.52 10.30
N VAL A 220 25.14 10.51 9.75
CA VAL A 220 23.90 10.43 10.55
C VAL A 220 23.77 9.08 11.24
N VAL A 221 24.10 7.98 10.57
CA VAL A 221 24.11 6.63 11.14
C VAL A 221 25.13 6.52 12.28
N ARG A 222 26.37 6.96 12.05
CA ARG A 222 27.43 6.96 13.07
C ARG A 222 27.01 7.69 14.34
N ASP A 223 26.47 8.91 14.20
CA ASP A 223 25.97 9.70 15.33
C ASP A 223 24.85 8.95 16.09
N THR A 224 24.00 8.21 15.38
CA THR A 224 22.96 7.40 16.02
C THR A 224 23.55 6.22 16.82
N LEU A 225 24.58 5.56 16.26
CA LEU A 225 25.26 4.45 16.91
C LEU A 225 26.02 4.89 18.15
N GLU A 226 26.66 6.07 18.11
CA GLU A 226 27.30 6.67 19.28
C GLU A 226 26.32 6.94 20.42
N ASP A 227 25.08 7.28 20.11
CA ASP A 227 23.96 7.41 21.05
C ASP A 227 23.33 6.05 21.46
N GLY A 228 23.86 4.91 20.99
CA GLY A 228 23.34 3.55 21.25
C GLY A 228 22.01 3.26 20.58
N GLY A 229 21.66 4.01 19.53
CA GLY A 229 20.44 3.88 18.77
C GLY A 229 20.55 2.95 17.57
N SER A 230 19.42 2.73 16.89
CA SER A 230 19.32 2.08 15.57
C SER A 230 18.76 3.05 14.53
N THR A 231 19.08 2.81 13.28
CA THR A 231 18.65 3.69 12.16
C THR A 231 17.87 2.92 11.11
N LEU A 232 16.79 3.52 10.64
CA LEU A 232 16.06 3.09 9.46
C LEU A 232 16.30 4.11 8.33
N VAL A 233 16.85 3.66 7.20
CA VAL A 233 17.20 4.53 6.07
C VAL A 233 16.25 4.23 4.91
N PHE A 234 15.43 5.19 4.50
CA PHE A 234 14.54 5.06 3.36
C PHE A 234 15.19 5.53 2.06
N VAL A 235 15.06 4.71 1.03
CA VAL A 235 15.58 4.93 -0.33
C VAL A 235 14.53 4.59 -1.37
N ASN A 236 14.67 5.13 -2.58
CA ASN A 236 13.63 5.08 -3.60
C ASN A 236 13.58 3.80 -4.46
N SER A 237 14.52 2.87 -4.32
CA SER A 237 14.53 1.64 -5.12
C SER A 237 15.19 0.47 -4.39
N ARG A 238 14.86 -0.77 -4.79
CA ARG A 238 15.46 -2.01 -4.27
C ARG A 238 16.99 -1.98 -4.39
N ARG A 239 17.49 -1.65 -5.59
CA ARG A 239 18.93 -1.54 -5.87
C ARG A 239 19.61 -0.50 -4.97
N ASN A 240 18.93 0.60 -4.67
CA ASN A 240 19.46 1.62 -3.77
C ASN A 240 19.48 1.14 -2.31
N ALA A 241 18.51 0.29 -1.89
CA ALA A 241 18.50 -0.30 -0.55
C ALA A 241 19.69 -1.25 -0.35
N GLU A 242 19.92 -2.15 -1.29
CA GLU A 242 21.06 -3.07 -1.28
C GLU A 242 22.40 -2.31 -1.29
N ALA A 243 22.54 -1.33 -2.20
CA ALA A 243 23.75 -0.52 -2.31
C ALA A 243 24.02 0.34 -1.06
N ALA A 244 22.96 0.88 -0.43
CA ALA A 244 23.09 1.67 0.81
C ALA A 244 23.50 0.78 1.98
N ALA A 245 22.89 -0.40 2.15
CA ALA A 245 23.26 -1.34 3.21
C ALA A 245 24.75 -1.76 3.10
N ARG A 246 25.20 -2.11 1.90
CA ARG A 246 26.63 -2.45 1.66
C ARG A 246 27.59 -1.31 2.01
N ARG A 247 27.22 -0.07 1.73
CA ARG A 247 28.07 1.10 2.08
C ARG A 247 28.07 1.41 3.56
N LEU A 248 26.93 1.24 4.23
CA LEU A 248 26.79 1.50 5.65
C LEU A 248 27.35 0.37 6.53
N ALA A 249 27.56 -0.83 5.98
CA ALA A 249 28.11 -1.99 6.67
C ALA A 249 29.44 -1.68 7.40
N ALA A 250 30.34 -0.94 6.77
CA ALA A 250 31.60 -0.54 7.42
C ALA A 250 31.36 0.36 8.64
N THR A 251 30.41 1.30 8.54
CA THR A 251 30.07 2.23 9.64
C THR A 251 29.41 1.50 10.81
N THR A 252 28.54 0.52 10.53
CA THR A 252 27.87 -0.28 11.56
C THR A 252 28.82 -1.27 12.22
N GLY A 253 29.68 -1.93 11.42
CA GLY A 253 30.62 -2.94 11.88
C GLY A 253 31.68 -2.42 12.85
N ASP A 254 32.08 -1.15 12.73
CA ASP A 254 33.07 -0.53 13.64
C ASP A 254 32.59 -0.49 15.09
N GLY A 255 31.28 -0.49 15.34
CA GLY A 255 30.67 -0.40 16.67
C GLY A 255 30.27 -1.75 17.30
N LEU A 256 30.45 -2.88 16.60
CA LEU A 256 30.02 -4.20 17.07
C LEU A 256 31.02 -4.83 18.03
N ASP A 257 30.52 -5.38 19.14
CA ASP A 257 31.31 -6.20 20.04
C ASP A 257 31.45 -7.67 19.56
N GLU A 258 32.23 -8.50 20.27
CA GLU A 258 32.49 -9.88 19.87
C GLU A 258 31.23 -10.80 19.98
N GLU A 259 30.34 -10.50 20.93
CA GLU A 259 29.10 -11.25 21.12
C GLU A 259 28.09 -10.94 20.00
N GLU A 260 27.90 -9.66 19.71
CA GLU A 260 27.07 -9.20 18.59
C GLU A 260 27.55 -9.76 17.24
N ARG A 261 28.86 -9.77 16.98
CA ARG A 261 29.43 -10.35 15.76
C ARG A 261 29.15 -11.86 15.63
N ARG A 262 29.19 -12.59 16.73
CA ARG A 262 28.87 -14.02 16.72
C ARG A 262 27.39 -14.26 16.43
N GLU A 263 26.49 -13.52 17.07
CA GLU A 263 25.04 -13.65 16.85
C GLU A 263 24.65 -13.23 15.45
N LEU A 264 25.24 -12.17 14.91
CA LEU A 264 25.02 -11.73 13.53
C LEU A 264 25.53 -12.76 12.51
N ALA A 265 26.65 -13.43 12.79
CA ALA A 265 27.17 -14.52 11.92
C ALA A 265 26.21 -15.73 11.90
N GLU A 266 25.54 -16.04 13.02
CA GLU A 266 24.52 -17.10 13.06
C GLU A 266 23.30 -16.71 12.19
N ILE A 267 22.79 -15.46 12.31
CA ILE A 267 21.69 -14.96 11.49
C ILE A 267 22.08 -14.93 9.99
N ALA A 268 23.30 -14.50 9.67
CA ALA A 268 23.80 -14.49 8.30
C ALA A 268 23.86 -15.90 7.70
N ALA A 269 24.20 -16.92 8.49
CA ALA A 269 24.16 -18.32 8.06
C ALA A 269 22.72 -18.77 7.80
N GLU A 270 21.74 -18.41 8.66
CA GLU A 270 20.33 -18.71 8.43
C GLU A 270 19.81 -18.03 7.15
N ILE A 271 20.23 -16.79 6.88
CA ILE A 271 19.85 -16.06 5.65
C ILE A 271 20.37 -16.81 4.40
N ARG A 272 21.62 -17.30 4.42
CA ARG A 272 22.17 -18.10 3.31
C ARG A 272 21.45 -19.44 3.13
N ASP A 273 20.97 -20.04 4.21
CA ASP A 273 20.22 -21.29 4.17
C ASP A 273 18.80 -21.13 3.58
N VAL A 274 18.22 -19.91 3.57
CA VAL A 274 16.90 -19.64 2.98
C VAL A 274 16.91 -19.81 1.46
N SER A 275 17.93 -19.30 0.76
CA SER A 275 18.06 -19.47 -0.70
C SER A 275 19.49 -19.26 -1.19
N ASP A 276 19.87 -20.02 -2.22
CA ASP A 276 21.16 -19.93 -2.90
C ASP A 276 21.09 -18.88 -4.02
N THR A 277 21.13 -17.60 -3.65
CA THR A 277 21.05 -16.46 -4.58
C THR A 277 22.05 -15.37 -4.19
N ASP A 278 22.56 -14.62 -5.18
CA ASP A 278 23.44 -13.47 -4.96
C ASP A 278 22.81 -12.46 -3.97
N THR A 279 21.50 -12.31 -3.99
CA THR A 279 20.77 -11.42 -3.06
C THR A 279 20.83 -11.93 -1.61
N SER A 280 20.76 -13.27 -1.39
CA SER A 280 20.95 -13.87 -0.07
C SER A 280 22.36 -13.63 0.46
N ASP A 281 23.37 -13.86 -0.38
CA ASP A 281 24.77 -13.64 0.00
C ASP A 281 25.04 -12.17 0.32
N ASP A 282 24.58 -11.25 -0.53
CA ASP A 282 24.70 -9.80 -0.31
C ASP A 282 24.01 -9.36 1.00
N LEU A 283 22.85 -9.95 1.34
CA LEU A 283 22.13 -9.66 2.58
C LEU A 283 22.88 -10.20 3.79
N ALA A 284 23.34 -11.43 3.72
CA ALA A 284 24.10 -12.06 4.79
C ALA A 284 25.41 -11.33 5.08
N ASP A 285 26.14 -10.94 4.04
CA ASP A 285 27.39 -10.16 4.18
C ASP A 285 27.14 -8.80 4.86
N ALA A 286 26.04 -8.13 4.53
CA ALA A 286 25.66 -6.87 5.19
C ALA A 286 25.28 -7.11 6.66
N VAL A 287 24.54 -8.19 6.95
CA VAL A 287 24.09 -8.54 8.31
C VAL A 287 25.27 -8.88 9.22
N GLU A 288 26.29 -9.56 8.74
CA GLU A 288 27.53 -9.83 9.52
C GLU A 288 28.17 -8.54 10.05
N GLU A 289 28.01 -7.42 9.36
CA GLU A 289 28.49 -6.09 9.75
C GLU A 289 27.40 -5.21 10.39
N GLY A 290 26.26 -5.78 10.82
CA GLY A 290 25.19 -5.08 11.52
C GLY A 290 24.34 -4.14 10.66
N ALA A 291 24.42 -4.24 9.33
CA ALA A 291 23.55 -3.55 8.39
C ALA A 291 22.66 -4.55 7.63
N ALA A 292 21.50 -4.12 7.18
CA ALA A 292 20.64 -4.95 6.35
C ALA A 292 19.89 -4.10 5.31
N PHE A 293 19.34 -4.74 4.29
CA PHE A 293 18.36 -4.13 3.41
C PHE A 293 17.02 -4.84 3.48
N HIS A 294 15.95 -4.11 3.19
CA HIS A 294 14.59 -4.62 3.24
C HIS A 294 13.73 -4.04 2.11
N HIS A 295 13.16 -4.90 1.28
CA HIS A 295 12.29 -4.52 0.18
C HIS A 295 11.40 -5.70 -0.26
N ALA A 296 10.35 -5.43 -1.03
CA ALA A 296 9.38 -6.42 -1.48
C ALA A 296 9.97 -7.54 -2.39
N GLY A 297 11.20 -7.39 -2.88
CA GLY A 297 11.91 -8.44 -3.65
C GLY A 297 12.53 -9.54 -2.80
N LEU A 298 12.65 -9.35 -1.48
CA LEU A 298 13.12 -10.39 -0.57
C LEU A 298 12.01 -11.42 -0.30
N SER A 299 12.40 -12.67 -0.06
CA SER A 299 11.48 -13.70 0.43
C SER A 299 10.88 -13.31 1.78
N ARG A 300 9.76 -13.96 2.15
CA ARG A 300 9.14 -13.75 3.46
C ARG A 300 10.12 -14.07 4.60
N ASP A 301 10.85 -15.17 4.46
CA ASP A 301 11.77 -15.65 5.50
C ASP A 301 12.94 -14.69 5.69
N HIS A 302 13.55 -14.18 4.61
CA HIS A 302 14.57 -13.13 4.68
C HIS A 302 14.08 -11.88 5.39
N ARG A 303 12.87 -11.39 5.04
CA ARG A 303 12.30 -10.21 5.68
C ARG A 303 12.10 -10.43 7.17
N SER A 304 11.55 -11.58 7.55
CA SER A 304 11.31 -11.95 8.96
C SER A 304 12.60 -11.99 9.78
N LEU A 305 13.67 -12.59 9.25
CA LEU A 305 14.98 -12.63 9.91
C LEU A 305 15.56 -11.23 10.11
N VAL A 306 15.52 -10.37 9.09
CA VAL A 306 15.99 -8.97 9.19
C VAL A 306 15.19 -8.18 10.22
N GLU A 307 13.87 -8.29 10.20
CA GLU A 307 12.96 -7.59 11.10
C GLU A 307 13.18 -8.01 12.55
N GLN A 308 13.35 -9.33 12.79
CA GLN A 308 13.63 -9.85 14.12
C GLN A 308 15.00 -9.37 14.62
N ALA A 309 16.05 -9.50 13.82
CA ALA A 309 17.38 -9.04 14.16
C ALA A 309 17.45 -7.52 14.45
N PHE A 310 16.62 -6.73 13.75
CA PHE A 310 16.50 -5.31 13.99
C PHE A 310 15.73 -4.99 15.29
N ARG A 311 14.66 -5.71 15.59
CA ARG A 311 13.94 -5.61 16.88
C ARG A 311 14.82 -5.97 18.07
N ASP A 312 15.67 -6.99 17.90
CA ASP A 312 16.64 -7.46 18.91
C ASP A 312 17.88 -6.57 19.00
N ARG A 313 17.99 -5.54 18.13
CA ARG A 313 19.11 -4.59 18.07
C ARG A 313 20.45 -5.18 17.65
N LEU A 314 20.47 -6.37 17.10
CA LEU A 314 21.66 -6.96 16.49
C LEU A 314 21.99 -6.22 15.19
N VAL A 315 21.04 -6.15 14.27
CA VAL A 315 21.14 -5.24 13.12
C VAL A 315 20.92 -3.82 13.59
N LYS A 316 21.89 -2.95 13.33
CA LYS A 316 21.92 -1.54 13.77
C LYS A 316 21.27 -0.60 12.76
N THR A 317 21.35 -0.95 11.47
CA THR A 317 20.84 -0.11 10.39
C THR A 317 20.12 -0.98 9.33
N VAL A 318 18.90 -0.59 8.99
CA VAL A 318 18.16 -1.20 7.89
C VAL A 318 17.93 -0.15 6.81
N CYS A 319 18.32 -0.47 5.56
CA CYS A 319 18.03 0.32 4.37
C CYS A 319 16.80 -0.24 3.66
N ALA A 320 15.73 0.54 3.53
CA ALA A 320 14.45 0.04 3.05
C ALA A 320 13.81 0.92 1.99
N THR A 321 12.97 0.29 1.17
CA THR A 321 12.03 1.03 0.30
C THR A 321 10.81 1.51 1.11
N PRO A 322 10.05 2.52 0.62
CA PRO A 322 8.90 3.07 1.32
C PRO A 322 7.85 2.05 1.77
N THR A 323 7.77 0.89 1.11
CA THR A 323 6.85 -0.20 1.48
C THR A 323 7.02 -0.71 2.92
N LEU A 324 8.21 -0.54 3.52
CA LEU A 324 8.43 -0.87 4.94
C LEU A 324 7.73 0.14 5.86
N ALA A 325 7.59 1.40 5.45
CA ALA A 325 6.92 2.42 6.26
C ALA A 325 5.44 2.12 6.46
N ALA A 326 4.79 1.54 5.47
CA ALA A 326 3.35 1.23 5.48
C ALA A 326 3.00 -0.12 6.13
N GLY A 327 3.98 -1.01 6.40
CA GLY A 327 3.62 -2.39 6.63
C GLY A 327 4.34 -3.16 7.73
N VAL A 328 5.32 -2.60 8.44
CA VAL A 328 6.08 -3.38 9.42
C VAL A 328 6.33 -2.57 10.68
N ASN A 329 6.10 -3.20 11.83
CA ASN A 329 6.35 -2.59 13.13
C ASN A 329 7.84 -2.68 13.50
N THR A 330 8.67 -1.87 12.84
CA THR A 330 10.12 -1.76 13.09
C THR A 330 10.51 -0.33 13.45
N PRO A 331 10.08 0.19 14.61
CA PRO A 331 10.48 1.53 15.02
C PRO A 331 11.98 1.58 15.34
N SER A 332 12.62 2.68 14.96
CA SER A 332 14.03 2.94 15.20
C SER A 332 14.24 4.21 16.01
N ARG A 333 15.41 4.39 16.63
CA ARG A 333 15.77 5.64 17.32
C ARG A 333 15.77 6.81 16.32
N ARG A 334 16.32 6.59 15.12
CA ARG A 334 16.39 7.58 14.06
C ARG A 334 15.94 7.02 12.73
N VAL A 335 15.20 7.83 11.99
CA VAL A 335 14.82 7.59 10.60
C VAL A 335 15.56 8.56 9.71
N VAL A 336 16.09 8.06 8.60
CA VAL A 336 16.71 8.88 7.54
C VAL A 336 15.95 8.71 6.25
N VAL A 337 15.36 9.77 5.74
CA VAL A 337 14.78 9.79 4.39
C VAL A 337 15.87 10.31 3.45
N ARG A 338 16.64 9.37 2.85
CA ARG A 338 17.75 9.71 1.97
C ARG A 338 17.26 10.14 0.59
N ASP A 339 16.36 9.34 0.02
CA ASP A 339 15.84 9.57 -1.31
C ASP A 339 14.36 10.00 -1.19
N TRP A 340 14.11 11.30 -1.27
CA TRP A 340 12.77 11.89 -1.16
C TRP A 340 12.07 12.08 -2.51
N ARG A 341 12.69 11.59 -3.61
CA ARG A 341 12.14 11.57 -4.96
C ARG A 341 12.17 10.15 -5.51
N ARG A 342 11.14 9.80 -6.27
CA ARG A 342 10.99 8.51 -6.95
C ARG A 342 10.80 8.74 -8.44
N TYR A 343 11.31 7.84 -9.28
CA TYR A 343 11.05 7.87 -10.71
C TYR A 343 9.59 7.49 -10.97
N ASP A 344 8.88 8.36 -11.69
CA ASP A 344 7.54 8.13 -12.18
C ASP A 344 7.59 8.06 -13.72
N GLY A 345 7.27 6.87 -14.24
CA GLY A 345 7.27 6.62 -15.68
C GLY A 345 6.20 7.43 -16.41
N THR A 346 5.04 7.66 -15.76
CA THR A 346 3.93 8.41 -16.33
C THR A 346 4.24 9.90 -16.44
N ALA A 347 4.89 10.46 -15.41
CA ALA A 347 5.33 11.84 -15.41
C ALA A 347 6.68 12.06 -16.14
N GLY A 348 7.34 10.98 -16.56
CA GLY A 348 8.59 11.01 -17.32
C GLY A 348 9.80 11.52 -16.55
N GLY A 349 9.85 11.34 -15.20
CA GLY A 349 10.98 11.84 -14.41
C GLY A 349 10.93 11.55 -12.92
N MET A 350 11.90 12.14 -12.18
CA MET A 350 11.95 12.06 -10.72
C MET A 350 10.91 12.99 -10.11
N GLN A 351 9.93 12.41 -9.42
CA GLN A 351 8.87 13.13 -8.71
C GLN A 351 9.10 13.09 -7.20
N PRO A 352 8.80 14.19 -6.46
CA PRO A 352 8.80 14.16 -5.02
C PRO A 352 7.81 13.12 -4.48
N LEU A 353 8.17 12.46 -3.38
CA LEU A 353 7.23 11.65 -2.61
C LEU A 353 6.13 12.54 -2.02
N SER A 354 4.94 11.99 -1.77
CA SER A 354 3.87 12.72 -1.08
C SER A 354 4.28 13.07 0.35
N VAL A 355 3.69 14.13 0.90
CA VAL A 355 3.93 14.50 2.31
C VAL A 355 3.50 13.37 3.22
N LEU A 356 2.39 12.73 2.92
CA LEU A 356 1.88 11.59 3.67
C LEU A 356 2.88 10.42 3.73
N GLU A 357 3.45 10.00 2.58
CA GLU A 357 4.48 8.94 2.56
C GLU A 357 5.69 9.30 3.42
N VAL A 358 6.19 10.53 3.30
CA VAL A 358 7.35 10.98 4.08
C VAL A 358 7.01 11.07 5.57
N HIS A 359 5.83 11.55 5.94
CA HIS A 359 5.40 11.60 7.33
C HIS A 359 5.21 10.20 7.94
N GLN A 360 4.74 9.21 7.17
CA GLN A 360 4.69 7.80 7.59
C GLN A 360 6.09 7.25 7.86
N MET A 361 7.07 7.54 6.98
CA MET A 361 8.47 7.18 7.21
C MET A 361 9.01 7.83 8.48
N MET A 362 8.84 9.15 8.64
CA MET A 362 9.24 9.89 9.83
C MET A 362 8.58 9.34 11.09
N GLY A 363 7.33 8.89 10.96
CA GLY A 363 6.54 8.29 12.02
C GLY A 363 7.15 7.04 12.65
N ARG A 364 8.08 6.37 11.95
CA ARG A 364 8.83 5.21 12.47
C ARG A 364 9.96 5.59 13.41
N ALA A 365 10.23 6.88 13.59
CA ALA A 365 11.26 7.34 14.53
C ALA A 365 10.75 7.40 15.97
N GLY A 366 11.52 6.82 16.88
CA GLY A 366 11.28 6.77 18.31
C GLY A 366 10.59 5.49 18.77
N ARG A 367 11.17 4.86 19.81
CA ARG A 367 10.61 3.65 20.46
C ARG A 367 10.10 4.01 21.84
N PRO A 368 8.77 3.97 22.08
CA PRO A 368 8.20 4.27 23.38
C PRO A 368 8.81 3.40 24.49
N GLY A 369 9.13 4.02 25.61
CA GLY A 369 9.73 3.35 26.76
C GLY A 369 11.20 2.94 26.62
N ARG A 370 11.82 3.19 25.45
CA ARG A 370 13.22 2.82 25.18
C ARG A 370 14.08 4.03 24.79
N ASP A 371 13.55 4.92 23.96
CA ASP A 371 14.28 6.11 23.49
C ASP A 371 13.77 7.37 24.20
N PRO A 372 14.62 8.37 24.44
CA PRO A 372 14.19 9.63 25.05
C PRO A 372 13.34 10.48 24.08
N TYR A 373 13.58 10.37 22.78
CA TYR A 373 12.85 10.99 21.67
C TYR A 373 13.16 10.24 20.36
N GLY A 374 12.31 10.36 19.35
CA GLY A 374 12.56 9.96 17.98
C GLY A 374 13.17 11.10 17.17
N GLU A 375 13.93 10.80 16.13
CA GLU A 375 14.51 11.80 15.25
C GLU A 375 14.36 11.38 13.79
N ALA A 376 13.73 12.23 12.99
CA ALA A 376 13.54 12.02 11.56
C ALA A 376 14.35 13.04 10.77
N VAL A 377 15.22 12.54 9.89
CA VAL A 377 16.21 13.34 9.17
C VAL A 377 16.04 13.15 7.68
N LEU A 378 15.78 14.22 6.93
CA LEU A 378 15.93 14.24 5.48
C LEU A 378 17.36 14.61 5.11
N VAL A 379 17.81 14.19 3.94
CA VAL A 379 19.17 14.49 3.46
C VAL A 379 19.10 15.42 2.26
N ALA A 380 19.69 16.61 2.36
CA ALA A 380 19.78 17.57 1.28
C ALA A 380 21.15 17.51 0.60
N SER A 381 21.16 17.56 -0.73
CA SER A 381 22.37 17.60 -1.56
C SER A 381 22.88 19.03 -1.82
N GLY A 382 22.02 20.03 -1.65
CA GLY A 382 22.30 21.44 -1.89
C GLY A 382 21.54 22.37 -0.94
N HIS A 383 21.91 23.65 -0.94
CA HIS A 383 21.28 24.65 -0.07
C HIS A 383 19.82 24.93 -0.47
N ASP A 384 19.55 24.99 -1.77
CA ASP A 384 18.18 25.20 -2.26
C ASP A 384 17.28 24.03 -1.88
N GLU A 385 17.82 22.81 -1.85
CA GLU A 385 17.12 21.60 -1.43
C GLU A 385 16.87 21.57 0.08
N LEU A 386 17.76 22.18 0.88
CA LEU A 386 17.54 22.32 2.33
C LEU A 386 16.24 23.10 2.60
N ASP A 387 16.05 24.25 1.98
CA ASP A 387 14.87 25.08 2.15
C ASP A 387 13.62 24.36 1.61
N GLU A 388 13.72 23.72 0.42
CA GLU A 388 12.64 22.93 -0.16
C GLU A 388 12.17 21.81 0.77
N LEU A 389 13.08 21.07 1.40
CA LEU A 389 12.75 19.96 2.29
C LEU A 389 12.08 20.42 3.58
N PHE A 390 12.49 21.59 4.12
CA PHE A 390 11.82 22.18 5.26
C PHE A 390 10.39 22.59 4.94
N GLU A 391 10.19 23.31 3.84
CA GLU A 391 8.85 23.78 3.43
C GLU A 391 7.94 22.62 3.04
N ARG A 392 8.47 21.64 2.30
CA ARG A 392 7.68 20.55 1.75
C ARG A 392 7.31 19.47 2.76
N TYR A 393 8.20 19.16 3.74
CA TYR A 393 8.01 18.00 4.60
C TYR A 393 8.12 18.27 6.10
N VAL A 394 9.07 19.13 6.53
CA VAL A 394 9.29 19.34 7.97
C VAL A 394 8.16 20.18 8.57
N TRP A 395 7.79 21.27 7.90
CA TRP A 395 6.77 22.22 8.33
C TRP A 395 5.41 22.03 7.61
N ALA A 396 5.32 21.10 6.67
CA ALA A 396 4.08 20.88 5.95
C ALA A 396 3.00 20.32 6.86
N ASP A 397 1.78 20.83 6.65
CA ASP A 397 0.58 20.23 7.20
C ASP A 397 0.29 18.88 6.54
N PRO A 398 -0.45 17.98 7.21
CA PRO A 398 -0.88 16.72 6.60
C PRO A 398 -1.70 16.95 5.33
N GLU A 399 -1.43 16.17 4.29
CA GLU A 399 -2.17 16.25 3.03
C GLU A 399 -3.60 15.72 3.18
N PRO A 400 -4.57 16.31 2.46
CA PRO A 400 -5.91 15.77 2.38
C PRO A 400 -5.93 14.51 1.51
N VAL A 401 -6.71 13.53 1.92
CA VAL A 401 -6.96 12.28 1.20
C VAL A 401 -8.09 12.48 0.19
N ARG A 402 -7.94 11.94 -1.02
CA ARG A 402 -8.93 12.05 -2.09
C ARG A 402 -9.29 10.69 -2.65
N SER A 403 -10.58 10.47 -2.86
CA SER A 403 -11.04 9.29 -3.60
C SER A 403 -10.41 9.22 -4.99
N LYS A 404 -9.97 8.02 -5.37
CA LYS A 404 -9.48 7.68 -6.73
C LYS A 404 -10.52 6.93 -7.56
N LEU A 405 -11.72 6.75 -7.02
CA LEU A 405 -12.81 6.03 -7.72
C LEU A 405 -13.24 6.75 -9.00
N ALA A 406 -13.07 8.07 -9.08
CA ALA A 406 -13.38 8.87 -10.27
C ALA A 406 -12.50 8.56 -11.50
N ALA A 407 -11.36 7.86 -11.33
CA ALA A 407 -10.56 7.44 -12.47
C ALA A 407 -11.36 6.46 -13.34
N GLU A 408 -11.46 6.75 -14.64
CA GLU A 408 -12.31 5.96 -15.56
C GLU A 408 -12.10 4.45 -15.47
N PRO A 409 -10.88 3.89 -15.46
CA PRO A 409 -10.68 2.45 -15.35
C PRO A 409 -11.27 1.87 -14.07
N ALA A 410 -11.06 2.54 -12.93
CA ALA A 410 -11.56 2.10 -11.64
C ALA A 410 -13.11 2.13 -11.62
N LEU A 411 -13.71 3.22 -12.08
CA LEU A 411 -15.15 3.37 -12.06
C LEU A 411 -15.85 2.34 -12.95
N ARG A 412 -15.35 2.07 -14.17
CA ARG A 412 -15.89 1.03 -15.07
C ARG A 412 -15.88 -0.36 -14.41
N THR A 413 -14.74 -0.72 -13.84
CA THR A 413 -14.56 -2.02 -13.18
C THR A 413 -15.50 -2.18 -12.00
N HIS A 414 -15.64 -1.14 -11.17
CA HIS A 414 -16.47 -1.21 -9.97
C HIS A 414 -17.96 -1.08 -10.25
N ILE A 415 -18.38 -0.31 -11.25
CA ILE A 415 -19.79 -0.27 -11.72
C ILE A 415 -20.21 -1.65 -12.24
N LEU A 416 -19.42 -2.26 -13.14
CA LEU A 416 -19.70 -3.61 -13.62
C LEU A 416 -19.78 -4.61 -12.46
N ALA A 417 -18.84 -4.55 -11.51
CA ALA A 417 -18.82 -5.43 -10.35
C ALA A 417 -20.04 -5.24 -9.44
N THR A 418 -20.48 -4.00 -9.24
CA THR A 418 -21.65 -3.66 -8.40
C THR A 418 -22.94 -4.21 -9.00
N VAL A 419 -23.11 -4.09 -10.30
CA VAL A 419 -24.27 -4.68 -11.02
C VAL A 419 -24.17 -6.20 -11.06
N ALA A 420 -23.00 -6.76 -11.37
CA ALA A 420 -22.77 -8.21 -11.44
C ALA A 420 -22.99 -8.93 -10.10
N SER A 421 -22.67 -8.26 -8.99
CA SER A 421 -22.87 -8.77 -7.62
C SER A 421 -24.29 -8.49 -7.08
N GLY A 422 -25.15 -7.80 -7.84
CA GLY A 422 -26.54 -7.54 -7.48
C GLY A 422 -26.78 -6.41 -6.48
N PHE A 423 -25.76 -5.61 -6.13
CA PHE A 423 -25.90 -4.43 -5.27
C PHE A 423 -26.72 -3.31 -5.93
N ALA A 424 -26.65 -3.21 -7.25
CA ALA A 424 -27.49 -2.32 -8.02
C ALA A 424 -28.10 -3.09 -9.20
N ARG A 425 -29.39 -2.85 -9.45
CA ARG A 425 -30.14 -3.46 -10.56
C ARG A 425 -30.81 -2.44 -11.46
N SER A 426 -30.54 -1.18 -11.24
CA SER A 426 -31.05 -0.05 -12.03
C SER A 426 -30.04 1.10 -11.96
N ARG A 427 -30.18 2.08 -12.87
CA ARG A 427 -29.40 3.31 -12.84
C ARG A 427 -29.54 4.05 -11.49
N GLU A 428 -30.77 4.18 -11.00
CA GLU A 428 -31.04 4.85 -9.72
C GLU A 428 -30.40 4.09 -8.56
N GLY A 429 -30.56 2.75 -8.49
CA GLY A 429 -29.93 1.93 -7.47
C GLY A 429 -28.40 1.98 -7.53
N LEU A 430 -27.80 2.19 -8.71
CA LEU A 430 -26.36 2.38 -8.84
C LEU A 430 -25.91 3.75 -8.31
N LEU A 431 -26.68 4.81 -8.57
CA LEU A 431 -26.42 6.13 -8.01
C LEU A 431 -26.57 6.13 -6.48
N ASP A 432 -27.62 5.51 -5.96
CA ASP A 432 -27.84 5.36 -4.51
C ASP A 432 -26.69 4.58 -3.85
N PHE A 433 -26.17 3.54 -4.51
CA PHE A 433 -25.01 2.81 -4.02
C PHE A 433 -23.74 3.69 -4.00
N LEU A 434 -23.51 4.45 -5.06
CA LEU A 434 -22.35 5.34 -5.17
C LEU A 434 -22.42 6.51 -4.19
N GLU A 435 -23.62 6.96 -3.78
CA GLU A 435 -23.79 7.95 -2.71
C GLU A 435 -23.18 7.49 -1.37
N GLY A 436 -23.03 6.18 -1.16
CA GLY A 436 -22.33 5.61 0.00
C GLY A 436 -20.80 5.60 -0.10
N THR A 437 -20.20 6.23 -1.12
CA THR A 437 -18.74 6.27 -1.32
C THR A 437 -18.14 7.62 -0.93
N LEU A 438 -16.83 7.63 -0.61
CA LEU A 438 -16.08 8.87 -0.38
C LEU A 438 -16.07 9.77 -1.63
N TYR A 439 -16.08 9.16 -2.82
CA TYR A 439 -16.17 9.90 -4.07
C TYR A 439 -17.39 10.80 -4.13
N ALA A 440 -18.56 10.29 -3.74
CA ALA A 440 -19.78 11.08 -3.71
C ALA A 440 -19.73 12.17 -2.63
N GLU A 441 -19.19 11.86 -1.45
CA GLU A 441 -19.02 12.85 -0.36
C GLU A 441 -18.13 14.03 -0.81
N GLN A 442 -17.04 13.74 -1.53
CA GLN A 442 -16.12 14.77 -2.04
C GLN A 442 -16.60 15.46 -3.32
N THR A 443 -17.61 14.89 -4.00
CA THR A 443 -18.15 15.45 -5.24
C THR A 443 -19.46 16.16 -4.94
N ALA A 444 -19.40 17.45 -4.67
CA ALA A 444 -20.58 18.28 -4.38
C ALA A 444 -21.57 18.41 -5.56
N ASP A 445 -21.22 17.88 -6.74
CA ASP A 445 -21.98 18.01 -7.99
C ASP A 445 -22.57 16.65 -8.41
N ARG A 446 -23.80 16.39 -7.94
CA ARG A 446 -24.56 15.17 -8.30
C ARG A 446 -24.78 15.05 -9.82
N ASP A 447 -24.99 16.16 -10.51
CA ASP A 447 -25.23 16.16 -11.96
C ASP A 447 -24.00 15.60 -12.71
N ARG A 448 -22.81 15.90 -12.20
CA ARG A 448 -21.55 15.36 -12.74
C ARG A 448 -21.40 13.86 -12.50
N LEU A 449 -21.76 13.40 -11.30
CA LEU A 449 -21.75 11.96 -10.98
C LEU A 449 -22.70 11.20 -11.91
N GLU A 450 -23.91 11.73 -12.11
CA GLU A 450 -24.90 11.14 -13.01
C GLU A 450 -24.39 11.01 -14.45
N LEU A 451 -23.76 12.06 -14.99
CA LEU A 451 -23.19 12.03 -16.34
C LEU A 451 -22.10 10.96 -16.50
N VAL A 452 -21.18 10.88 -15.54
CA VAL A 452 -20.10 9.90 -15.58
C VAL A 452 -20.63 8.46 -15.46
N VAL A 453 -21.64 8.24 -14.61
CA VAL A 453 -22.30 6.94 -14.48
C VAL A 453 -23.01 6.55 -15.78
N ASP A 454 -23.71 7.49 -16.42
CA ASP A 454 -24.38 7.24 -17.68
C ASP A 454 -23.39 6.86 -18.79
N ASP A 455 -22.27 7.58 -18.92
CA ASP A 455 -21.22 7.29 -19.90
C ASP A 455 -20.64 5.87 -19.68
N VAL A 456 -20.39 5.50 -18.42
CA VAL A 456 -19.87 4.15 -18.09
C VAL A 456 -20.92 3.07 -18.38
N ILE A 457 -22.19 3.27 -18.03
CA ILE A 457 -23.27 2.32 -18.33
C ILE A 457 -23.39 2.15 -19.86
N ASP A 458 -23.35 3.25 -20.62
CA ASP A 458 -23.41 3.23 -22.09
C ASP A 458 -22.25 2.42 -22.67
N TYR A 459 -21.04 2.64 -22.16
CA TYR A 459 -19.86 1.87 -22.57
C TYR A 459 -20.03 0.37 -22.31
N LEU A 460 -20.47 0.00 -21.10
CA LEU A 460 -20.63 -1.40 -20.70
C LEU A 460 -21.74 -2.13 -21.48
N ASP A 461 -22.82 -1.42 -21.82
CA ASP A 461 -23.93 -1.96 -22.64
C ASP A 461 -23.48 -2.15 -24.10
N ILE A 462 -22.83 -1.15 -24.71
CA ILE A 462 -22.33 -1.22 -26.10
C ILE A 462 -21.34 -2.38 -26.27
N ASN A 463 -20.48 -2.63 -25.29
CA ASN A 463 -19.50 -3.72 -25.32
C ASN A 463 -20.05 -5.07 -24.80
N GLY A 464 -21.35 -5.16 -24.52
CA GLY A 464 -22.03 -6.42 -24.17
C GLY A 464 -21.67 -6.96 -22.76
N PHE A 465 -21.19 -6.12 -21.86
CA PHE A 465 -20.94 -6.50 -20.45
C PHE A 465 -22.18 -6.34 -19.58
N LEU A 466 -23.05 -5.37 -19.92
CA LEU A 466 -24.36 -5.16 -19.30
C LEU A 466 -25.47 -5.31 -20.32
N GLU A 467 -26.67 -5.54 -19.86
CA GLU A 467 -27.92 -5.48 -20.62
C GLU A 467 -28.90 -4.53 -19.94
N ARG A 468 -29.54 -3.65 -20.74
CA ARG A 468 -30.60 -2.76 -20.29
C ARG A 468 -31.96 -3.32 -20.66
N ASN A 469 -32.81 -3.54 -19.68
CA ASN A 469 -34.22 -3.93 -19.89
C ASN A 469 -35.15 -2.85 -19.31
N GLY A 470 -35.34 -1.76 -20.04
CA GLY A 470 -36.03 -0.58 -19.54
C GLY A 470 -35.16 0.18 -18.55
N GLU A 471 -35.57 0.25 -17.29
CA GLU A 471 -34.77 0.84 -16.18
C GLU A 471 -33.88 -0.17 -15.49
N ASP A 472 -34.10 -1.47 -15.72
CA ASP A 472 -33.32 -2.53 -15.09
C ASP A 472 -31.95 -2.73 -15.78
N LEU A 473 -30.90 -2.92 -14.97
CA LEU A 473 -29.55 -3.27 -15.38
C LEU A 473 -29.21 -4.69 -14.90
N SER A 474 -28.61 -5.49 -15.78
CA SER A 474 -28.11 -6.81 -15.44
C SER A 474 -26.78 -7.08 -16.14
N ALA A 475 -25.86 -7.79 -15.47
CA ALA A 475 -24.64 -8.22 -16.11
C ALA A 475 -24.89 -9.42 -17.03
N THR A 476 -24.27 -9.41 -18.21
CA THR A 476 -24.25 -10.56 -19.11
C THR A 476 -23.34 -11.66 -18.55
N ASN A 477 -23.37 -12.85 -19.18
CA ASN A 477 -22.38 -13.90 -18.84
C ASN A 477 -20.94 -13.42 -19.01
N LEU A 478 -20.69 -12.60 -20.03
CA LEU A 478 -19.38 -11.99 -20.28
C LEU A 478 -19.05 -10.98 -19.17
N GLY A 479 -19.99 -10.09 -18.83
CA GLY A 479 -19.83 -9.13 -17.75
C GLY A 479 -19.53 -9.79 -16.39
N HIS A 480 -20.24 -10.86 -16.05
CA HIS A 480 -19.93 -11.66 -14.86
C HIS A 480 -18.53 -12.27 -14.89
N THR A 481 -18.06 -12.73 -16.06
CA THR A 481 -16.74 -13.31 -16.21
C THR A 481 -15.65 -12.25 -16.03
N VAL A 482 -15.78 -11.11 -16.71
CA VAL A 482 -14.85 -9.98 -16.63
C VAL A 482 -14.78 -9.47 -15.18
N SER A 483 -15.93 -9.27 -14.54
CA SER A 483 -15.99 -8.85 -13.12
C SER A 483 -15.27 -9.82 -12.19
N ARG A 484 -15.45 -11.14 -12.34
CA ARG A 484 -14.80 -12.15 -11.49
C ARG A 484 -13.30 -12.24 -11.72
N LEU A 485 -12.83 -11.96 -12.93
CA LEU A 485 -11.41 -11.95 -13.28
C LEU A 485 -10.70 -10.66 -12.83
N TYR A 486 -11.43 -9.65 -12.35
CA TYR A 486 -10.89 -8.34 -12.02
C TYR A 486 -10.23 -7.64 -13.23
N LEU A 487 -10.69 -7.96 -14.42
CA LEU A 487 -10.20 -7.36 -15.65
C LEU A 487 -10.92 -6.02 -15.89
N ASP A 488 -10.17 -4.99 -16.31
CA ASP A 488 -10.82 -3.77 -16.80
C ASP A 488 -11.71 -4.12 -18.00
N PRO A 489 -12.98 -3.71 -18.01
CA PRO A 489 -13.85 -3.91 -19.17
C PRO A 489 -13.26 -3.41 -20.49
N MET A 490 -12.42 -2.39 -20.48
CA MET A 490 -11.72 -1.91 -21.67
C MET A 490 -10.70 -2.93 -22.17
N SER A 491 -9.91 -3.51 -21.27
CA SER A 491 -9.00 -4.61 -21.61
C SER A 491 -9.74 -5.80 -22.21
N ALA A 492 -10.88 -6.15 -21.62
CA ALA A 492 -11.71 -7.25 -22.13
C ALA A 492 -12.25 -6.94 -23.52
N ALA A 493 -12.75 -5.72 -23.77
CA ALA A 493 -13.25 -5.31 -25.08
C ALA A 493 -12.15 -5.36 -26.14
N GLU A 494 -10.96 -4.80 -25.84
CA GLU A 494 -9.81 -4.83 -26.77
C GLU A 494 -9.36 -6.25 -27.11
N ILE A 495 -9.34 -7.16 -26.11
CA ILE A 495 -9.00 -8.56 -26.35
C ILE A 495 -10.04 -9.24 -27.27
N ILE A 496 -11.32 -9.01 -27.02
CA ILE A 496 -12.41 -9.59 -27.82
C ILE A 496 -12.35 -9.09 -29.27
N ASP A 497 -12.28 -7.77 -29.45
CA ASP A 497 -12.19 -7.14 -30.76
C ASP A 497 -10.97 -7.62 -31.55
N GLY A 498 -9.81 -7.69 -30.89
CA GLY A 498 -8.57 -8.15 -31.52
C GLY A 498 -8.61 -9.64 -31.91
N LEU A 499 -9.35 -10.47 -31.18
CA LEU A 499 -9.52 -11.90 -31.53
C LEU A 499 -10.48 -12.12 -32.70
N GLU A 500 -11.39 -11.18 -32.97
CA GLU A 500 -12.27 -11.23 -34.14
C GLU A 500 -11.54 -10.90 -35.46
N ASP A 501 -10.41 -10.19 -35.39
CA ASP A 501 -9.66 -9.66 -36.54
C ASP A 501 -8.73 -10.68 -37.24
N GLY A 502 -8.52 -11.89 -36.69
CA GLY A 502 -7.65 -12.87 -37.34
C GLY A 502 -7.34 -14.15 -36.54
N ASP A 503 -6.54 -15.02 -37.16
CA ASP A 503 -6.05 -16.25 -36.52
C ASP A 503 -4.93 -15.90 -35.53
N PRO A 504 -5.07 -16.17 -34.22
CA PRO A 504 -4.10 -15.76 -33.22
C PRO A 504 -2.80 -16.57 -33.29
N SER A 505 -1.68 -15.88 -33.47
CA SER A 505 -0.34 -16.41 -33.20
C SER A 505 0.05 -16.19 -31.73
N PRO A 506 1.04 -16.90 -31.16
CA PRO A 506 1.54 -16.61 -29.82
C PRO A 506 1.97 -15.15 -29.64
N LEU A 507 2.79 -14.61 -30.53
CA LEU A 507 3.22 -13.21 -30.50
C LEU A 507 2.04 -12.24 -30.61
N GLY A 508 1.08 -12.52 -31.50
CA GLY A 508 -0.10 -11.69 -31.66
C GLY A 508 -0.97 -11.64 -30.41
N LEU A 509 -1.14 -12.79 -29.72
CA LEU A 509 -1.86 -12.84 -28.45
C LEU A 509 -1.12 -12.07 -27.34
N TYR A 510 0.18 -12.26 -27.20
CA TYR A 510 0.96 -11.51 -26.22
C TYR A 510 0.94 -10.02 -26.52
N HIS A 511 1.03 -9.63 -27.79
CA HIS A 511 0.97 -8.22 -28.18
C HIS A 511 -0.41 -7.62 -27.89
N LEU A 512 -1.50 -8.33 -28.20
CA LEU A 512 -2.86 -7.90 -27.91
C LEU A 512 -3.07 -7.67 -26.41
N VAL A 513 -2.63 -8.63 -25.56
CA VAL A 513 -2.72 -8.48 -24.10
C VAL A 513 -1.82 -7.36 -23.60
N SER A 514 -0.62 -7.19 -24.18
CA SER A 514 0.32 -6.15 -23.77
C SER A 514 -0.15 -4.72 -24.07
N ARG A 515 -1.11 -4.56 -24.97
CA ARG A 515 -1.73 -3.25 -25.30
C ARG A 515 -2.82 -2.83 -24.33
N THR A 516 -3.29 -3.74 -23.50
CA THR A 516 -4.43 -3.47 -22.61
C THR A 516 -4.01 -2.65 -21.38
N PRO A 517 -4.92 -1.82 -20.81
CA PRO A 517 -4.67 -1.05 -19.60
C PRO A 517 -4.23 -1.86 -18.37
N ASP A 518 -4.58 -3.14 -18.30
CA ASP A 518 -4.21 -4.02 -17.19
C ASP A 518 -2.76 -4.52 -17.27
N MET A 519 -2.07 -4.29 -18.38
CA MET A 519 -0.72 -4.80 -18.58
C MET A 519 0.34 -3.71 -18.43
N TYR A 520 1.42 -4.04 -17.71
CA TYR A 520 2.58 -3.15 -17.61
C TYR A 520 3.41 -3.20 -18.88
N GLU A 521 3.55 -2.06 -19.56
CA GLU A 521 4.34 -1.93 -20.77
C GLU A 521 5.82 -1.66 -20.47
N LEU A 522 6.69 -2.29 -21.27
CA LEU A 522 8.14 -2.01 -21.26
C LEU A 522 8.43 -0.83 -22.20
N TYR A 523 8.81 0.30 -21.65
CA TYR A 523 9.18 1.47 -22.46
C TYR A 523 10.33 1.18 -23.44
N LEU A 524 10.25 1.79 -24.64
CA LEU A 524 11.33 1.78 -25.60
C LEU A 524 12.51 2.62 -25.07
N ARG A 525 13.72 2.09 -25.19
CA ARG A 525 14.95 2.84 -24.94
C ARG A 525 15.37 3.58 -26.19
N SER A 526 16.20 4.60 -26.03
CA SER A 526 16.75 5.35 -27.17
C SER A 526 17.42 4.41 -28.19
N GLY A 527 16.90 4.37 -29.42
CA GLY A 527 17.39 3.55 -30.53
C GLY A 527 16.73 2.18 -30.67
N GLU A 528 15.80 1.79 -29.79
CA GLU A 528 15.02 0.55 -29.93
C GLU A 528 13.80 0.72 -30.85
N ASP A 529 13.37 1.94 -31.08
CA ASP A 529 12.26 2.29 -31.97
C ASP A 529 12.45 1.76 -33.40
N GLU A 530 13.65 1.90 -33.98
CA GLU A 530 13.97 1.34 -35.30
C GLU A 530 13.95 -0.20 -35.29
N GLU A 531 14.46 -0.83 -34.23
CA GLU A 531 14.50 -2.29 -34.09
C GLU A 531 13.09 -2.88 -34.02
N TYR A 532 12.22 -2.32 -33.16
CA TYR A 532 10.86 -2.83 -33.00
C TYR A 532 9.95 -2.45 -34.17
N THR A 533 10.20 -1.35 -34.86
CA THR A 533 9.55 -1.04 -36.12
C THR A 533 9.89 -2.09 -37.20
N MET A 534 11.16 -2.48 -37.32
CA MET A 534 11.54 -3.55 -38.24
C MET A 534 10.91 -4.89 -37.87
N LEU A 535 10.92 -5.24 -36.57
CA LEU A 535 10.26 -6.46 -36.07
C LEU A 535 8.77 -6.48 -36.41
N ALA A 536 8.08 -5.35 -36.25
CA ALA A 536 6.67 -5.21 -36.60
C ALA A 536 6.41 -5.53 -38.08
N TYR A 537 7.24 -5.01 -39.00
CA TYR A 537 7.12 -5.33 -40.41
C TYR A 537 7.46 -6.78 -40.73
N GLU A 538 8.48 -7.36 -40.09
CA GLU A 538 8.88 -8.75 -40.31
C GLU A 538 7.82 -9.75 -39.83
N ARG A 539 7.12 -9.42 -38.76
CA ARG A 539 6.14 -10.28 -38.09
C ARG A 539 4.69 -9.77 -38.25
N GLU A 540 4.43 -8.89 -39.24
CA GLU A 540 3.10 -8.30 -39.48
C GLU A 540 1.99 -9.34 -39.55
N SER A 541 2.25 -10.48 -40.18
CA SER A 541 1.27 -11.58 -40.29
C SER A 541 0.95 -12.28 -38.97
N ASP A 542 1.79 -12.10 -37.94
CA ASP A 542 1.60 -12.71 -36.63
C ASP A 542 0.87 -11.80 -35.65
N LEU A 543 0.76 -10.51 -35.97
CA LEU A 543 0.11 -9.51 -35.11
C LEU A 543 -1.40 -9.43 -35.40
N LEU A 544 -2.17 -9.14 -34.36
CA LEU A 544 -3.61 -8.97 -34.44
C LEU A 544 -3.97 -7.46 -34.52
N GLY A 545 -4.93 -7.15 -35.41
CA GLY A 545 -5.35 -5.78 -35.67
C GLY A 545 -4.40 -5.02 -36.58
N THR A 546 -4.80 -3.81 -36.95
CA THR A 546 -4.00 -2.93 -37.84
C THR A 546 -3.02 -2.11 -37.03
N ALA A 547 -1.73 -2.15 -37.40
CA ALA A 547 -0.74 -1.28 -36.79
C ALA A 547 -1.09 0.20 -37.05
N PRO A 548 -0.97 1.08 -36.04
CA PRO A 548 -1.09 2.51 -36.26
C PRO A 548 0.04 3.01 -37.18
N SER A 549 -0.19 4.12 -37.86
CA SER A 549 0.83 4.73 -38.69
C SER A 549 1.96 5.27 -37.82
N GLU A 550 3.22 5.22 -38.32
CA GLU A 550 4.41 5.78 -37.64
C GLU A 550 4.29 7.27 -37.29
N PHE A 551 3.29 7.96 -37.82
CA PHE A 551 3.00 9.38 -37.58
C PHE A 551 1.78 9.61 -36.68
N GLU A 552 1.16 8.57 -36.18
CA GLU A 552 0.01 8.65 -35.28
C GLU A 552 0.45 8.62 -33.81
N ASP A 553 -0.24 9.42 -33.00
CA ASP A 553 -0.12 9.33 -31.55
C ASP A 553 -0.50 7.89 -31.14
N GLY A 554 0.34 7.24 -30.33
CA GLY A 554 0.16 5.85 -29.90
C GLY A 554 0.97 4.80 -30.68
N PHE A 555 1.73 5.18 -31.74
CA PHE A 555 2.63 4.24 -32.39
C PHE A 555 3.77 3.79 -31.49
N GLU A 556 4.30 4.69 -30.65
CA GLU A 556 5.34 4.38 -29.67
C GLU A 556 4.83 3.42 -28.59
N ASP A 557 3.61 3.63 -28.10
CA ASP A 557 2.96 2.72 -27.13
C ASP A 557 2.71 1.35 -27.76
N TRP A 558 2.28 1.32 -29.01
CA TRP A 558 2.07 0.08 -29.75
C TRP A 558 3.38 -0.72 -29.95
N LEU A 559 4.50 -0.04 -30.20
CA LEU A 559 5.83 -0.68 -30.23
C LEU A 559 6.32 -1.11 -28.84
N SER A 560 6.00 -0.37 -27.79
CA SER A 560 6.30 -0.72 -26.40
C SER A 560 5.57 -2.00 -26.00
N ALA A 561 4.31 -2.15 -26.40
CA ALA A 561 3.55 -3.38 -26.25
C ALA A 561 4.17 -4.55 -27.05
N LEU A 562 4.70 -4.29 -28.25
CA LEU A 562 5.40 -5.32 -29.05
C LEU A 562 6.71 -5.77 -28.36
N LYS A 563 7.43 -4.86 -27.73
CA LYS A 563 8.62 -5.18 -26.92
C LYS A 563 8.23 -6.07 -25.74
N THR A 564 7.17 -5.75 -25.04
CA THR A 564 6.64 -6.55 -23.93
C THR A 564 6.22 -7.94 -24.41
N ALA A 565 5.48 -8.02 -25.51
CA ALA A 565 5.07 -9.27 -26.14
C ALA A 565 6.25 -10.16 -26.55
N ARG A 566 7.31 -9.56 -27.08
CA ARG A 566 8.53 -10.28 -27.46
C ARG A 566 9.23 -10.89 -26.26
N LEU A 567 9.30 -10.17 -25.13
CA LEU A 567 9.83 -10.71 -23.89
C LEU A 567 9.00 -11.91 -23.39
N LEU A 568 7.67 -11.83 -23.48
CA LEU A 568 6.78 -12.92 -23.08
C LEU A 568 6.88 -14.12 -24.02
N GLU A 569 7.10 -13.90 -25.33
CA GLU A 569 7.31 -14.99 -26.31
C GLU A 569 8.64 -15.72 -26.06
N ASP A 570 9.69 -15.00 -25.65
CA ASP A 570 11.02 -15.57 -25.39
C ASP A 570 11.13 -16.24 -24.01
N TRP A 571 10.23 -15.95 -23.08
CA TRP A 571 10.16 -16.53 -21.73
C TRP A 571 9.47 -17.88 -21.74
#